data_99c7300f543321006a2124e3cef150ce
#
_entry.id   99c7300f543321006a2124e3cef150ce
#
_cell.length_a   1.000
_cell.length_b   1.000
_cell.length_c   1.000
_cell.angle_alpha   90.00
_cell.angle_beta   90.00
_cell.angle_gamma   90.00
#
_symmetry.space_group_name_H-M   'P 1'
#
loop_
_entity.id
_entity.type
_entity.pdbx_description
1 polymer ?
#
loop_
_entity_poly.entity_id
_entity_poly.type
_entity_poly.pdbx_seq_one_letter_code
_entity_poly.pdbx_strand_id
1 'polypeptide(L)'
;MAHPIRSFMVVGAVTASVLFGAYACDSSAETQAKAAPPAKSEAPATTATDATSTFVLTDAEQQTQTSFEKRAIEYAALSQKLEGTIPGLPDKATIEQIETHRQAMAAMIQKERAKAKPGEFFTPDTVALLQRILGATLAGAGGKANKASLMDENPGALPKVGVNDRYPEGVPVTTMPGELLDQLPKLPEKMEFRFLGKRLVLMDSSAAIVLDITPDILP
;
A
#
# COMPACT_ATOMS: atom_id res chain seq x y z
N MET A 1 32.72 -48.60 7.38
CA MET A 1 33.07 -48.51 5.94
C MET A 1 33.05 -47.04 5.58
N ALA A 2 34.22 -46.51 5.40
CA ALA A 2 34.45 -45.09 5.13
C ALA A 2 34.51 -44.86 3.61
N HIS A 3 33.91 -43.82 3.11
CA HIS A 3 34.18 -43.30 1.77
C HIS A 3 34.36 -41.76 1.81
N PRO A 4 35.28 -41.23 0.99
CA PRO A 4 35.98 -40.01 1.27
C PRO A 4 35.42 -38.78 0.53
N ILE A 5 35.78 -37.68 1.12
CA ILE A 5 35.75 -36.26 0.68
C ILE A 5 36.32 -36.09 -0.73
N ARG A 6 35.67 -35.34 -1.59
CA ARG A 6 36.29 -34.68 -2.75
C ARG A 6 36.03 -33.19 -2.71
N SER A 7 37.08 -32.48 -2.30
CA SER A 7 37.33 -31.06 -2.51
C SER A 7 37.40 -30.76 -4.00
N PHE A 8 36.69 -29.75 -4.48
CA PHE A 8 37.02 -29.05 -5.72
C PHE A 8 37.14 -27.55 -5.44
N MET A 9 38.39 -27.15 -5.44
CA MET A 9 38.84 -25.77 -5.41
C MET A 9 38.96 -25.33 -6.86
N VAL A 10 38.24 -24.28 -7.29
CA VAL A 10 38.52 -23.57 -8.53
C VAL A 10 38.72 -22.11 -8.21
N VAL A 11 39.97 -21.73 -8.30
CA VAL A 11 40.47 -20.36 -8.30
C VAL A 11 40.35 -19.85 -9.74
N GLY A 12 39.71 -18.72 -9.91
CA GLY A 12 39.64 -18.00 -11.18
C GLY A 12 39.81 -16.51 -10.94
N ALA A 13 41.06 -16.03 -11.05
CA ALA A 13 41.38 -14.63 -11.11
C ALA A 13 41.11 -14.12 -12.53
N VAL A 14 40.43 -13.02 -12.68
CA VAL A 14 40.41 -12.22 -13.90
C VAL A 14 40.65 -10.75 -13.56
N THR A 15 41.66 -10.26 -14.19
CA THR A 15 42.36 -8.98 -14.08
C THR A 15 41.55 -7.80 -14.64
N ALA A 16 41.83 -6.66 -14.03
CA ALA A 16 41.44 -5.31 -14.43
C ALA A 16 41.87 -4.92 -15.87
N SER A 17 41.05 -4.09 -16.49
CA SER A 17 41.53 -3.18 -17.52
C SER A 17 40.76 -1.86 -17.45
N VAL A 18 41.51 -0.87 -17.03
CA VAL A 18 41.16 0.55 -17.02
C VAL A 18 41.44 1.08 -18.43
N LEU A 19 40.48 1.75 -19.04
CA LEU A 19 40.75 2.61 -20.22
C LEU A 19 40.18 4.00 -19.94
N PHE A 20 41.11 4.90 -19.69
CA PHE A 20 40.95 6.36 -19.70
C PHE A 20 40.81 6.80 -21.17
N GLY A 21 39.75 7.56 -21.47
CA GLY A 21 39.60 8.28 -22.71
C GLY A 21 39.30 9.74 -22.40
N ALA A 22 40.37 10.55 -22.40
CA ALA A 22 40.28 11.99 -22.40
C ALA A 22 39.99 12.49 -23.82
N TYR A 23 39.05 13.40 -23.96
CA TYR A 23 38.95 14.29 -25.11
C TYR A 23 38.88 15.73 -24.65
N ALA A 24 39.87 16.45 -25.13
CA ALA A 24 40.11 17.86 -24.88
C ALA A 24 39.32 18.75 -25.85
N CYS A 25 39.03 19.93 -25.36
CA CYS A 25 38.87 21.26 -25.98
C CYS A 25 38.78 21.35 -27.50
N ASP A 26 37.81 22.11 -27.97
CA ASP A 26 38.14 23.19 -28.90
C ASP A 26 37.24 24.40 -28.67
N SER A 27 37.89 25.54 -28.76
CA SER A 27 37.46 26.91 -28.53
C SER A 27 37.29 27.56 -29.90
N SER A 28 36.25 28.33 -30.12
CA SER A 28 36.28 29.54 -30.99
C SER A 28 34.93 30.26 -30.99
N ALA A 29 34.93 31.39 -30.43
CA ALA A 29 34.82 32.75 -30.97
C ALA A 29 33.40 33.27 -31.26
N GLU A 30 33.07 34.23 -30.46
CA GLU A 30 32.54 35.58 -30.73
C GLU A 30 31.65 35.83 -31.95
N THR A 31 30.44 36.30 -31.64
CA THR A 31 29.96 37.53 -32.30
C THR A 31 28.97 38.26 -31.38
N GLN A 32 29.35 39.47 -30.94
CA GLN A 32 28.52 40.45 -30.32
C GLN A 32 27.49 41.04 -31.28
N ALA A 33 26.26 41.13 -30.86
CA ALA A 33 25.33 42.15 -31.37
C ALA A 33 24.37 42.56 -30.22
N LYS A 34 24.67 43.57 -29.61
CA LYS A 34 24.12 44.86 -29.17
C LYS A 34 22.59 45.07 -29.28
N ALA A 35 22.00 45.34 -28.12
CA ALA A 35 20.91 46.26 -27.77
C ALA A 35 19.50 45.97 -28.30
N ALA A 36 18.50 45.89 -27.47
CA ALA A 36 17.85 46.88 -26.62
C ALA A 36 16.69 46.26 -25.89
N PRO A 37 16.24 46.73 -24.72
CA PRO A 37 15.05 46.25 -24.07
C PRO A 37 13.80 46.89 -24.65
N PRO A 38 12.71 46.20 -24.70
CA PRO A 38 11.58 46.67 -23.94
C PRO A 38 10.60 45.62 -23.46
N ALA A 39 9.78 46.12 -22.65
CA ALA A 39 8.43 45.70 -22.33
C ALA A 39 8.31 44.59 -21.29
N LYS A 40 8.16 45.04 -20.08
CA LYS A 40 7.33 44.42 -19.05
C LYS A 40 5.99 44.02 -19.67
N SER A 41 5.78 42.73 -19.78
CA SER A 41 4.47 42.14 -19.80
C SER A 41 4.27 41.55 -18.41
N GLU A 42 3.59 42.27 -17.56
CA GLU A 42 2.98 41.73 -16.35
C GLU A 42 1.93 40.74 -16.79
N ALA A 43 2.32 39.44 -16.79
CA ALA A 43 1.36 38.39 -16.73
C ALA A 43 0.79 38.39 -15.31
N PRO A 44 -0.54 38.38 -15.13
CA PRO A 44 -1.10 38.28 -13.80
C PRO A 44 -0.63 36.95 -13.17
N ALA A 45 0.00 37.07 -12.02
CA ALA A 45 0.26 35.95 -11.15
C ALA A 45 -1.10 35.32 -10.82
N THR A 46 -1.44 34.27 -11.55
CA THR A 46 -2.50 33.37 -11.14
C THR A 46 -2.00 32.70 -9.89
N THR A 47 -2.42 33.26 -8.77
CA THR A 47 -2.34 32.57 -7.48
C THR A 47 -3.06 31.24 -7.69
N ALA A 48 -2.29 30.18 -7.90
CA ALA A 48 -2.77 28.82 -7.72
C ALA A 48 -3.16 28.75 -6.24
N THR A 49 -4.41 29.01 -5.96
CA THR A 49 -5.03 28.66 -4.70
C THR A 49 -4.96 27.15 -4.64
N ASP A 50 -4.01 26.67 -3.88
CA ASP A 50 -3.89 25.27 -3.48
C ASP A 50 -5.16 24.94 -2.67
N ALA A 51 -6.22 24.61 -3.38
CA ALA A 51 -7.45 24.13 -2.80
C ALA A 51 -7.21 22.69 -2.40
N THR A 52 -6.44 22.47 -1.35
CA THR A 52 -6.52 21.28 -0.54
C THR A 52 -7.94 21.27 0.02
N SER A 53 -8.85 20.65 -0.70
CA SER A 53 -10.22 20.46 -0.26
C SER A 53 -10.17 19.59 0.99
N THR A 54 -10.08 20.24 2.15
CA THR A 54 -10.13 19.55 3.44
C THR A 54 -11.50 18.90 3.54
N PHE A 55 -11.54 17.59 3.41
CA PHE A 55 -12.74 16.81 3.59
C PHE A 55 -13.19 16.92 5.06
N VAL A 56 -14.30 17.60 5.30
CA VAL A 56 -14.82 17.80 6.65
C VAL A 56 -15.87 16.74 6.96
N LEU A 57 -15.67 16.02 8.05
CA LEU A 57 -16.62 15.06 8.58
C LEU A 57 -17.73 15.77 9.37
N THR A 58 -18.96 15.29 9.23
CA THR A 58 -20.06 15.62 10.15
C THR A 58 -19.85 14.93 11.50
N ASP A 59 -20.54 15.38 12.54
CA ASP A 59 -20.46 14.75 13.88
C ASP A 59 -20.82 13.26 13.85
N ALA A 60 -21.84 12.88 13.06
CA ALA A 60 -22.24 11.48 12.88
C ALA A 60 -21.14 10.64 12.22
N GLU A 61 -20.46 11.21 11.24
CA GLU A 61 -19.34 10.54 10.55
C GLU A 61 -18.11 10.44 11.43
N GLN A 62 -17.83 11.44 12.27
CA GLN A 62 -16.77 11.36 13.28
C GLN A 62 -17.03 10.24 14.29
N GLN A 63 -18.28 10.06 14.72
CA GLN A 63 -18.70 8.94 15.59
C GLN A 63 -18.54 7.60 14.88
N THR A 64 -18.89 7.52 13.61
CA THR A 64 -18.72 6.31 12.77
C THR A 64 -17.24 5.96 12.64
N GLN A 65 -16.39 6.94 12.32
CA GLN A 65 -14.95 6.77 12.24
C GLN A 65 -14.36 6.30 13.57
N THR A 66 -14.70 6.96 14.68
CA THR A 66 -14.24 6.58 16.03
C THR A 66 -14.65 5.16 16.38
N SER A 67 -15.87 4.76 16.02
CA SER A 67 -16.37 3.41 16.26
C SER A 67 -15.65 2.36 15.42
N PHE A 68 -15.30 2.68 14.18
CA PHE A 68 -14.47 1.84 13.32
C PHE A 68 -13.05 1.68 13.89
N GLU A 69 -12.39 2.79 14.22
CA GLU A 69 -11.03 2.81 14.78
C GLU A 69 -10.95 2.03 16.11
N LYS A 70 -11.98 2.14 16.96
CA LYS A 70 -12.07 1.36 18.18
C LYS A 70 -12.07 -0.15 17.89
N ARG A 71 -12.90 -0.62 16.95
CA ARG A 71 -12.92 -2.05 16.54
C ARG A 71 -11.57 -2.49 15.96
N ALA A 72 -10.90 -1.62 15.20
CA ALA A 72 -9.58 -1.89 14.66
C ALA A 72 -8.53 -2.06 15.79
N ILE A 73 -8.56 -1.20 16.79
CA ILE A 73 -7.69 -1.28 17.98
C ILE A 73 -7.96 -2.56 18.78
N GLU A 74 -9.23 -2.91 19.00
CA GLU A 74 -9.63 -4.14 19.69
C GLU A 74 -9.11 -5.39 18.95
N TYR A 75 -9.23 -5.40 17.61
CA TYR A 75 -8.66 -6.47 16.80
C TYR A 75 -7.13 -6.51 16.88
N ALA A 76 -6.44 -5.38 16.79
CA ALA A 76 -4.98 -5.33 16.87
C ALA A 76 -4.48 -5.88 18.22
N ALA A 77 -5.16 -5.60 19.31
CA ALA A 77 -4.86 -6.17 20.62
C ALA A 77 -5.05 -7.70 20.65
N LEU A 78 -6.11 -8.21 20.00
CA LEU A 78 -6.31 -9.65 19.81
C LEU A 78 -5.18 -10.26 19.00
N SER A 79 -4.85 -9.68 17.83
CA SER A 79 -3.78 -10.15 16.94
C SER A 79 -2.44 -10.21 17.67
N GLN A 80 -2.09 -9.16 18.42
CA GLN A 80 -0.85 -9.12 19.22
C GLN A 80 -0.84 -10.21 20.31
N LYS A 81 -1.97 -10.44 20.98
CA LYS A 81 -2.08 -11.51 21.97
C LYS A 81 -1.87 -12.88 21.35
N LEU A 82 -2.43 -13.15 20.17
CA LEU A 82 -2.27 -14.41 19.44
C LEU A 82 -0.81 -14.60 18.99
N GLU A 83 -0.20 -13.56 18.45
CA GLU A 83 1.20 -13.57 18.06
C GLU A 83 2.14 -13.94 19.22
N GLY A 84 1.86 -13.44 20.43
CA GLY A 84 2.61 -13.81 21.63
C GLY A 84 2.50 -15.27 22.05
N THR A 85 1.62 -16.05 21.44
CA THR A 85 1.44 -17.49 21.73
C THR A 85 2.15 -18.41 20.74
N ILE A 86 2.68 -17.86 19.64
CA ILE A 86 3.44 -18.61 18.64
C ILE A 86 4.93 -18.31 18.77
N PRO A 87 5.83 -19.21 18.35
CA PRO A 87 7.26 -18.94 18.37
C PRO A 87 7.60 -17.70 17.56
N GLY A 88 8.37 -16.79 18.14
CA GLY A 88 8.86 -15.60 17.46
C GLY A 88 9.79 -15.94 16.30
N LEU A 89 9.86 -15.05 15.32
CA LEU A 89 10.83 -15.15 14.23
C LEU A 89 12.22 -14.73 14.70
N PRO A 90 13.29 -15.46 14.30
CA PRO A 90 14.65 -15.03 14.54
C PRO A 90 14.98 -13.79 13.68
N ASP A 91 16.00 -12.99 14.11
CA ASP A 91 16.42 -11.77 13.40
C ASP A 91 16.78 -12.01 11.91
N LYS A 92 17.22 -13.22 11.58
CA LYS A 92 17.53 -13.66 10.21
C LYS A 92 16.65 -14.83 9.80
N ALA A 93 15.35 -14.63 9.86
CA ALA A 93 14.39 -15.66 9.45
C ALA A 93 14.52 -15.97 7.95
N THR A 94 14.42 -17.24 7.59
CA THR A 94 14.29 -17.67 6.20
C THR A 94 12.86 -17.40 5.68
N ILE A 95 12.70 -17.40 4.37
CA ILE A 95 11.37 -17.26 3.73
C ILE A 95 10.41 -18.33 4.25
N GLU A 96 10.88 -19.57 4.38
CA GLU A 96 10.08 -20.70 4.89
C GLU A 96 9.65 -20.50 6.35
N GLN A 97 10.52 -19.93 7.18
CA GLN A 97 10.19 -19.61 8.57
C GLN A 97 9.14 -18.51 8.66
N ILE A 98 9.29 -17.45 7.82
CA ILE A 98 8.32 -16.36 7.74
C ILE A 98 6.96 -16.91 7.31
N GLU A 99 6.92 -17.75 6.27
CA GLU A 99 5.65 -18.31 5.77
C GLU A 99 5.02 -19.29 6.79
N THR A 100 5.81 -20.11 7.47
CA THR A 100 5.32 -20.99 8.54
C THR A 100 4.71 -20.19 9.68
N HIS A 101 5.37 -19.10 10.11
CA HIS A 101 4.86 -18.19 11.14
C HIS A 101 3.55 -17.51 10.69
N ARG A 102 3.50 -17.03 9.45
CA ARG A 102 2.30 -16.43 8.85
C ARG A 102 1.12 -17.41 8.82
N GLN A 103 1.37 -18.67 8.46
CA GLN A 103 0.34 -19.72 8.44
C GLN A 103 -0.17 -20.03 9.84
N ALA A 104 0.74 -20.14 10.82
CA ALA A 104 0.36 -20.36 12.22
C ALA A 104 -0.50 -19.21 12.74
N MET A 105 -0.10 -17.97 12.47
CA MET A 105 -0.86 -16.77 12.84
C MET A 105 -2.24 -16.77 12.17
N ALA A 106 -2.31 -17.06 10.88
CA ALA A 106 -3.58 -17.15 10.15
C ALA A 106 -4.53 -18.19 10.77
N ALA A 107 -4.04 -19.38 11.07
CA ALA A 107 -4.85 -20.45 11.68
C ALA A 107 -5.41 -20.04 13.05
N MET A 108 -4.63 -19.31 13.86
CA MET A 108 -5.08 -18.82 15.15
C MET A 108 -6.14 -17.73 15.02
N ILE A 109 -5.94 -16.77 14.13
CA ILE A 109 -6.94 -15.72 13.86
C ILE A 109 -8.22 -16.35 13.33
N GLN A 110 -8.13 -17.28 12.38
CA GLN A 110 -9.30 -17.97 11.82
C GLN A 110 -10.10 -18.69 12.89
N LYS A 111 -9.43 -19.35 13.85
CA LYS A 111 -10.04 -20.04 14.96
C LYS A 111 -10.77 -19.07 15.91
N GLU A 112 -10.10 -18.01 16.33
CA GLU A 112 -10.70 -16.99 17.23
C GLU A 112 -11.86 -16.26 16.56
N ARG A 113 -11.75 -16.02 15.25
CA ARG A 113 -12.77 -15.33 14.46
C ARG A 113 -13.66 -16.29 13.66
N ALA A 114 -13.83 -17.52 14.10
CA ALA A 114 -14.65 -18.55 13.40
C ALA A 114 -16.12 -18.11 13.17
N LYS A 115 -16.61 -17.14 13.95
CA LYS A 115 -17.97 -16.58 13.83
C LYS A 115 -18.00 -15.21 13.13
N ALA A 116 -16.87 -14.74 12.61
CA ALA A 116 -16.77 -13.46 11.92
C ALA A 116 -17.70 -13.41 10.71
N LYS A 117 -18.32 -12.26 10.51
CA LYS A 117 -19.27 -12.03 9.41
C LYS A 117 -18.91 -10.73 8.68
N PRO A 118 -19.29 -10.62 7.39
CA PRO A 118 -19.20 -9.35 6.69
C PRO A 118 -19.93 -8.23 7.44
N GLY A 119 -19.32 -7.05 7.50
CA GLY A 119 -19.89 -5.88 8.17
C GLY A 119 -19.50 -5.71 9.64
N GLU A 120 -18.58 -6.51 10.16
CA GLU A 120 -18.05 -6.29 11.53
C GLU A 120 -17.26 -4.97 11.61
N PHE A 121 -16.43 -4.67 10.61
CA PHE A 121 -15.72 -3.41 10.49
C PHE A 121 -16.44 -2.45 9.55
N PHE A 122 -16.84 -2.93 8.40
CA PHE A 122 -17.53 -2.18 7.37
C PHE A 122 -19.05 -2.21 7.58
N THR A 123 -19.51 -1.65 8.72
CA THR A 123 -20.95 -1.44 8.95
C THR A 123 -21.56 -0.57 7.83
N PRO A 124 -22.88 -0.59 7.62
CA PRO A 124 -23.50 0.26 6.61
C PRO A 124 -23.09 1.74 6.71
N ASP A 125 -22.99 2.29 7.93
CA ASP A 125 -22.56 3.67 8.15
C ASP A 125 -21.08 3.87 7.78
N THR A 126 -20.22 2.89 8.11
CA THR A 126 -18.80 2.93 7.70
C THR A 126 -18.67 2.87 6.19
N VAL A 127 -19.43 2.02 5.51
CA VAL A 127 -19.43 1.94 4.04
C VAL A 127 -19.87 3.28 3.43
N ALA A 128 -20.95 3.89 3.94
CA ALA A 128 -21.42 5.19 3.48
C ALA A 128 -20.37 6.30 3.66
N LEU A 129 -19.71 6.34 4.82
CA LEU A 129 -18.60 7.25 5.09
C LEU A 129 -17.46 7.06 4.08
N LEU A 130 -17.03 5.81 3.89
CA LEU A 130 -15.94 5.49 2.96
C LEU A 130 -16.29 5.84 1.50
N GLN A 131 -17.54 5.58 1.07
CA GLN A 131 -18.02 5.99 -0.26
C GLN A 131 -17.95 7.51 -0.45
N ARG A 132 -18.31 8.29 0.57
CA ARG A 132 -18.24 9.75 0.52
C ARG A 132 -16.78 10.23 0.46
N ILE A 133 -15.88 9.65 1.27
CA ILE A 133 -14.45 9.96 1.24
C ILE A 133 -13.87 9.65 -0.15
N LEU A 134 -14.09 8.43 -0.64
CA LEU A 134 -13.58 7.98 -1.94
C LEU A 134 -14.14 8.84 -3.08
N GLY A 135 -15.45 9.13 -3.05
CA GLY A 135 -16.10 9.98 -4.05
C GLY A 135 -15.49 11.37 -4.09
N ALA A 136 -15.28 12.01 -2.95
CA ALA A 136 -14.68 13.34 -2.85
C ALA A 136 -13.23 13.35 -3.35
N THR A 137 -12.41 12.40 -2.90
CA THR A 137 -10.99 12.31 -3.28
C THR A 137 -10.81 11.99 -4.76
N LEU A 138 -11.62 11.06 -5.30
CA LEU A 138 -11.55 10.67 -6.72
C LEU A 138 -12.20 11.70 -7.67
N ALA A 139 -12.99 12.65 -7.17
CA ALA A 139 -13.47 13.80 -7.94
C ALA A 139 -12.46 14.94 -8.02
N GLY A 140 -11.45 14.95 -7.15
CA GLY A 140 -10.39 15.97 -7.10
C GLY A 140 -9.45 15.96 -8.31
N ALA A 141 -8.49 16.88 -8.33
CA ALA A 141 -7.58 17.11 -9.47
C ALA A 141 -6.77 15.87 -9.88
N GLY A 142 -6.33 15.03 -8.94
CA GLY A 142 -5.63 13.76 -9.17
C GLY A 142 -6.55 12.55 -9.35
N GLY A 143 -7.84 12.70 -9.11
CA GLY A 143 -8.78 11.59 -8.93
C GLY A 143 -8.95 10.70 -10.15
N LYS A 144 -8.88 11.26 -11.36
CA LYS A 144 -8.95 10.47 -12.61
C LYS A 144 -7.75 9.56 -12.77
N ALA A 145 -6.54 10.04 -12.46
CA ALA A 145 -5.31 9.26 -12.51
C ALA A 145 -5.32 8.17 -11.43
N ASN A 146 -5.70 8.52 -10.20
CA ASN A 146 -5.83 7.57 -9.10
C ASN A 146 -6.85 6.47 -9.43
N LYS A 147 -8.01 6.82 -10.00
CA LYS A 147 -9.02 5.84 -10.43
C LYS A 147 -8.49 4.94 -11.54
N ALA A 148 -7.79 5.48 -12.53
CA ALA A 148 -7.18 4.69 -13.60
C ALA A 148 -6.16 3.69 -13.03
N SER A 149 -5.23 4.13 -12.17
CA SER A 149 -4.26 3.25 -11.52
C SER A 149 -4.93 2.13 -10.73
N LEU A 150 -5.96 2.44 -9.94
CA LEU A 150 -6.72 1.44 -9.18
C LEU A 150 -7.40 0.40 -10.08
N MET A 151 -7.83 0.78 -11.28
CA MET A 151 -8.48 -0.13 -12.22
C MET A 151 -7.47 -0.93 -13.04
N ASP A 152 -6.34 -0.33 -13.42
CA ASP A 152 -5.28 -0.97 -14.22
C ASP A 152 -4.51 -2.02 -13.42
N GLU A 153 -4.32 -1.80 -12.12
CA GLU A 153 -3.65 -2.75 -11.22
C GLU A 153 -4.53 -3.96 -10.86
N ASN A 154 -5.82 -3.93 -11.21
CA ASN A 154 -6.71 -5.04 -10.92
C ASN A 154 -6.52 -6.18 -11.93
N PRO A 155 -6.24 -7.40 -11.46
CA PRO A 155 -6.17 -8.57 -12.34
C PRO A 155 -7.56 -8.85 -12.94
N GLY A 156 -7.60 -9.28 -14.20
CA GLY A 156 -8.84 -9.53 -14.92
C GLY A 156 -9.76 -10.58 -14.27
N ALA A 157 -9.21 -11.51 -13.47
CA ALA A 157 -9.95 -12.48 -12.67
C ALA A 157 -9.70 -12.23 -11.18
N LEU A 158 -10.69 -11.66 -10.51
CA LEU A 158 -10.60 -11.42 -9.07
C LEU A 158 -10.78 -12.72 -8.29
N PRO A 159 -9.95 -12.97 -7.26
CA PRO A 159 -10.12 -14.14 -6.41
C PRO A 159 -11.43 -14.04 -5.63
N LYS A 160 -12.05 -15.19 -5.40
CA LYS A 160 -13.21 -15.31 -4.50
C LYS A 160 -12.66 -15.43 -3.07
N VAL A 161 -12.66 -14.33 -2.36
CA VAL A 161 -12.27 -14.28 -0.95
C VAL A 161 -13.43 -13.75 -0.11
N GLY A 162 -13.60 -14.30 1.07
CA GLY A 162 -14.56 -13.88 2.08
C GLY A 162 -13.88 -13.40 3.36
N VAL A 163 -14.70 -13.01 4.32
CA VAL A 163 -14.23 -12.65 5.67
C VAL A 163 -13.61 -13.87 6.33
N ASN A 164 -12.49 -13.67 6.99
CA ASN A 164 -11.70 -14.70 7.67
C ASN A 164 -10.97 -15.68 6.73
N ASP A 165 -11.01 -15.46 5.41
CA ASP A 165 -10.20 -16.22 4.45
C ASP A 165 -8.76 -15.67 4.39
N ARG A 166 -7.80 -16.53 4.08
CA ARG A 166 -6.47 -16.09 3.67
C ARG A 166 -6.55 -15.43 2.29
N TYR A 167 -5.85 -14.30 2.14
CA TYR A 167 -5.69 -13.69 0.84
C TYR A 167 -4.80 -14.61 -0.03
N PRO A 168 -5.20 -14.94 -1.27
CA PRO A 168 -4.47 -15.90 -2.10
C PRO A 168 -3.07 -15.40 -2.45
N GLU A 169 -2.10 -16.28 -2.40
CA GLU A 169 -0.74 -16.00 -2.82
C GLU A 169 -0.67 -15.74 -4.33
N GLY A 170 0.23 -14.83 -4.73
CA GLY A 170 0.44 -14.51 -6.14
C GLY A 170 -0.65 -13.64 -6.77
N VAL A 171 -1.69 -13.28 -6.05
CA VAL A 171 -2.67 -12.29 -6.52
C VAL A 171 -2.11 -10.90 -6.23
N PRO A 172 -1.97 -10.05 -7.24
CA PRO A 172 -1.53 -8.68 -7.04
C PRO A 172 -2.46 -7.94 -6.07
N VAL A 173 -1.87 -7.21 -5.14
CA VAL A 173 -2.61 -6.26 -4.30
C VAL A 173 -2.49 -4.89 -4.91
N THR A 174 -3.63 -4.25 -5.13
CA THR A 174 -3.65 -2.89 -5.66
C THR A 174 -3.10 -1.93 -4.60
N THR A 175 -2.14 -1.13 -4.99
CA THR A 175 -1.55 -0.11 -4.12
C THR A 175 -2.57 0.98 -3.80
N MET A 176 -2.70 1.34 -2.53
CA MET A 176 -3.56 2.45 -2.12
C MET A 176 -2.85 3.77 -2.43
N PRO A 177 -3.43 4.67 -3.25
CA PRO A 177 -2.88 6.00 -3.45
C PRO A 177 -2.76 6.77 -2.13
N GLY A 178 -1.63 7.47 -1.92
CA GLY A 178 -1.36 8.18 -0.66
C GLY A 178 -2.43 9.19 -0.29
N GLU A 179 -2.93 9.96 -1.28
CA GLU A 179 -4.02 10.93 -1.09
C GLU A 179 -5.31 10.29 -0.55
N LEU A 180 -5.61 9.05 -0.98
CA LEU A 180 -6.73 8.28 -0.45
C LEU A 180 -6.45 7.80 0.97
N LEU A 181 -5.25 7.27 1.21
CA LEU A 181 -4.86 6.74 2.51
C LEU A 181 -4.90 7.81 3.60
N ASP A 182 -4.55 9.05 3.26
CA ASP A 182 -4.57 10.18 4.19
C ASP A 182 -5.99 10.58 4.64
N GLN A 183 -7.00 10.30 3.82
CA GLN A 183 -8.40 10.61 4.10
C GLN A 183 -9.15 9.46 4.79
N LEU A 184 -8.62 8.23 4.71
CA LEU A 184 -9.24 7.06 5.33
C LEU A 184 -9.03 7.04 6.86
N PRO A 185 -9.91 6.36 7.62
CA PRO A 185 -9.71 6.13 9.05
C PRO A 185 -8.34 5.51 9.33
N LYS A 186 -7.70 5.94 10.42
CA LYS A 186 -6.37 5.43 10.77
C LYS A 186 -6.45 3.98 11.24
N LEU A 187 -5.52 3.18 10.76
CA LEU A 187 -5.41 1.78 11.12
C LEU A 187 -4.23 1.55 12.07
N PRO A 188 -4.37 0.60 13.02
CA PRO A 188 -3.23 0.07 13.77
C PRO A 188 -2.19 -0.58 12.86
N GLU A 189 -0.97 -0.75 13.38
CA GLU A 189 0.09 -1.49 12.71
C GLU A 189 -0.38 -2.89 12.30
N LYS A 190 0.12 -3.39 11.17
CA LYS A 190 -0.25 -4.69 10.56
C LYS A 190 -1.67 -4.78 10.00
N MET A 191 -2.48 -3.73 10.12
CA MET A 191 -3.75 -3.64 9.41
C MET A 191 -3.63 -2.73 8.21
N GLU A 192 -4.27 -3.09 7.11
CA GLU A 192 -4.19 -2.30 5.88
C GLU A 192 -5.48 -2.36 5.06
N PHE A 193 -5.73 -1.27 4.34
CA PHE A 193 -6.75 -1.24 3.30
C PHE A 193 -6.15 -1.67 1.96
N ARG A 194 -6.88 -2.49 1.23
CA ARG A 194 -6.54 -2.91 -0.14
C ARG A 194 -7.76 -2.85 -1.03
N PHE A 195 -7.56 -2.60 -2.31
CA PHE A 195 -8.63 -2.76 -3.28
C PHE A 195 -8.59 -4.15 -3.91
N LEU A 196 -9.77 -4.73 -4.09
CA LEU A 196 -10.01 -5.95 -4.84
C LEU A 196 -11.13 -5.66 -5.84
N GLY A 197 -10.76 -5.29 -7.05
CA GLY A 197 -11.69 -4.73 -8.02
C GLY A 197 -12.27 -3.41 -7.50
N LYS A 198 -13.58 -3.36 -7.41
CA LYS A 198 -14.31 -2.20 -6.88
C LYS A 198 -14.55 -2.26 -5.37
N ARG A 199 -14.13 -3.32 -4.71
CA ARG A 199 -14.36 -3.54 -3.28
C ARG A 199 -13.14 -3.11 -2.47
N LEU A 200 -13.37 -2.53 -1.30
CA LEU A 200 -12.34 -2.28 -0.31
C LEU A 200 -12.26 -3.47 0.64
N VAL A 201 -11.06 -3.94 0.89
CA VAL A 201 -10.75 -5.05 1.77
C VAL A 201 -9.93 -4.52 2.94
N LEU A 202 -10.30 -4.89 4.15
CA LEU A 202 -9.49 -4.69 5.35
C LEU A 202 -8.73 -5.99 5.63
N MET A 203 -7.41 -5.90 5.76
CA MET A 203 -6.55 -7.07 5.94
C MET A 203 -5.66 -6.93 7.16
N ASP A 204 -5.33 -8.08 7.76
CA ASP A 204 -4.14 -8.24 8.60
C ASP A 204 -2.97 -8.72 7.72
N SER A 205 -1.97 -7.87 7.56
CA SER A 205 -0.80 -8.14 6.70
C SER A 205 0.15 -9.19 7.29
N SER A 206 0.16 -9.35 8.63
CA SER A 206 1.02 -10.33 9.31
C SER A 206 0.60 -11.77 9.05
N ALA A 207 -0.70 -11.99 8.84
CA ALA A 207 -1.30 -13.30 8.59
C ALA A 207 -1.87 -13.45 7.17
N ALA A 208 -1.89 -12.37 6.38
CA ALA A 208 -2.60 -12.27 5.10
C ALA A 208 -4.07 -12.71 5.21
N ILE A 209 -4.77 -12.27 6.25
CA ILE A 209 -6.18 -12.59 6.52
C ILE A 209 -7.08 -11.42 6.14
N VAL A 210 -8.17 -11.71 5.45
CA VAL A 210 -9.24 -10.76 5.16
C VAL A 210 -10.11 -10.59 6.42
N LEU A 211 -10.11 -9.39 6.99
CA LEU A 211 -10.87 -9.07 8.20
C LEU A 211 -12.30 -8.68 7.88
N ASP A 212 -12.47 -7.90 6.82
CA ASP A 212 -13.79 -7.51 6.30
C ASP A 212 -13.67 -7.07 4.83
N ILE A 213 -14.79 -7.03 4.13
CA ILE A 213 -14.85 -6.67 2.71
C ILE A 213 -16.13 -5.89 2.43
N THR A 214 -16.01 -4.76 1.72
CA THR A 214 -17.16 -3.96 1.31
C THR A 214 -17.88 -4.59 0.11
N PRO A 215 -19.16 -4.24 -0.14
CA PRO A 215 -19.73 -4.27 -1.50
C PRO A 215 -18.88 -3.43 -2.46
N ASP A 216 -19.28 -3.35 -3.73
CA ASP A 216 -18.65 -2.42 -4.66
C ASP A 216 -18.77 -0.99 -4.12
N ILE A 217 -17.59 -0.36 -3.87
CA ILE A 217 -17.51 0.95 -3.22
C ILE A 217 -16.94 2.03 -4.14
N LEU A 218 -16.17 1.65 -5.16
CA LEU A 218 -15.67 2.58 -6.17
C LEU A 218 -16.78 2.96 -7.14
N PRO A 219 -16.93 4.27 -7.43
CA PRO A 219 -17.94 4.79 -8.35
C PRO A 219 -17.70 4.39 -9.80
#